data_5f2059d91fc4eab893e7169f01f2b77f
#
_entry.id   5f2059d91fc4eab893e7169f01f2b77f
#
_cell.length_a   1.000
_cell.length_b   1.000
_cell.length_c   1.000
_cell.angle_alpha   90.00
_cell.angle_beta   90.00
_cell.angle_gamma   90.00
#
_symmetry.space_group_name_H-M   'P 1'
#
loop_
_entity.id
_entity.type
_entity.pdbx_description
1 polymer ?
#
loop_
_entity_poly.entity_id
_entity_poly.type
_entity_poly.pdbx_seq_one_letter_code
_entity_poly.pdbx_strand_id
1 'polypeptide(L)'
;MNSEIILLALSPIFLIFVCCEFIKFKRYYDIKDSLANTVLALLHQGADAIALLLLMPLLNWLYDYRLFDIEVSVLSIAFAFLLQDFLYYWFHKASHHIHWLWAAHVVHHSSTKMNFTTAFRQSLMYPVAGMWVFWLPMILIGFEPLTVFSVVALNLAYQFFVHTQIVGKLGWFEKV
;
A
#
# COMPACT_ATOMS: atom_id res chain seq x y z
N MET A 1 -9.99 -4.14 -12.89
CA MET A 1 -8.84 -3.31 -13.37
C MET A 1 -7.64 -3.75 -12.55
N ASN A 2 -6.53 -4.09 -13.16
CA ASN A 2 -5.37 -4.61 -12.42
C ASN A 2 -4.83 -3.53 -11.46
N SER A 3 -4.49 -3.93 -10.22
CA SER A 3 -3.93 -3.06 -9.19
C SER A 3 -2.71 -2.24 -9.65
N GLU A 4 -1.85 -2.85 -10.44
CA GLU A 4 -0.67 -2.22 -11.03
C GLU A 4 -1.03 -1.08 -12.00
N ILE A 5 -2.10 -1.24 -12.78
CA ILE A 5 -2.58 -0.21 -13.71
C ILE A 5 -3.10 1.01 -12.93
N ILE A 6 -3.72 0.81 -11.76
CA ILE A 6 -4.18 1.92 -10.91
C ILE A 6 -3.01 2.77 -10.45
N LEU A 7 -1.98 2.16 -9.87
CA LEU A 7 -0.80 2.89 -9.38
C LEU A 7 -0.02 3.54 -10.53
N LEU A 8 0.09 2.86 -11.67
CA LEU A 8 0.73 3.40 -12.86
C LEU A 8 -0.05 4.62 -13.41
N ALA A 9 -1.37 4.55 -13.45
CA ALA A 9 -2.22 5.64 -13.90
C ALA A 9 -2.15 6.86 -12.96
N LEU A 10 -1.94 6.64 -11.65
CA LEU A 10 -1.79 7.70 -10.66
C LEU A 10 -0.35 8.23 -10.56
N SER A 11 0.64 7.53 -11.12
CA SER A 11 2.05 7.90 -11.00
C SER A 11 2.39 9.31 -11.49
N PRO A 12 1.79 9.89 -12.56
CA PRO A 12 2.03 11.27 -12.94
C PRO A 12 1.61 12.26 -11.85
N ILE A 13 0.52 11.98 -11.15
CA ILE A 13 0.04 12.82 -10.03
C ILE A 13 1.06 12.79 -8.90
N PHE A 14 1.52 11.59 -8.50
CA PHE A 14 2.54 11.45 -7.46
C PHE A 14 3.84 12.16 -7.82
N LEU A 15 4.29 12.06 -9.07
CA LEU A 15 5.49 12.76 -9.53
C LEU A 15 5.33 14.29 -9.48
N ILE A 16 4.15 14.83 -9.81
CA ILE A 16 3.88 16.27 -9.67
C ILE A 16 4.01 16.68 -8.19
N PHE A 17 3.42 15.93 -7.26
CA PHE A 17 3.53 16.23 -5.83
C PHE A 17 4.97 16.15 -5.32
N VAL A 18 5.73 15.12 -5.71
CA VAL A 18 7.16 14.98 -5.38
C VAL A 18 7.95 16.18 -5.93
N CYS A 19 7.75 16.56 -7.20
CA CYS A 19 8.43 17.69 -7.80
C CYS A 19 8.08 19.01 -7.10
N CYS A 20 6.81 19.25 -6.80
CA CYS A 20 6.36 20.44 -6.09
C CYS A 20 6.97 20.53 -4.69
N GLU A 21 6.98 19.41 -3.94
CA GLU A 21 7.60 19.33 -2.62
C GLU A 21 9.11 19.57 -2.71
N PHE A 22 9.79 18.89 -3.63
CA PHE A 22 11.24 19.06 -3.84
C PHE A 22 11.63 20.51 -4.17
N ILE A 23 10.88 21.18 -5.05
CA ILE A 23 11.17 22.57 -5.42
C ILE A 23 11.02 23.51 -4.22
N LYS A 24 9.95 23.34 -3.42
CA LYS A 24 9.64 24.25 -2.30
C LYS A 24 10.40 23.91 -1.02
N PHE A 25 10.73 22.64 -0.78
CA PHE A 25 11.21 22.13 0.51
C PHE A 25 12.43 21.21 0.36
N LYS A 26 13.42 21.61 -0.44
CA LYS A 26 14.67 20.85 -0.71
C LYS A 26 15.36 20.31 0.54
N ARG A 27 15.21 20.98 1.69
CA ARG A 27 15.81 20.58 2.97
C ARG A 27 15.33 19.21 3.47
N TYR A 28 14.16 18.75 3.03
CA TYR A 28 13.58 17.45 3.41
C TYR A 28 14.05 16.33 2.49
N TYR A 29 14.85 16.62 1.49
CA TYR A 29 15.32 15.66 0.50
C TYR A 29 16.80 15.36 0.67
N ASP A 30 17.15 14.08 0.54
CA ASP A 30 18.48 13.59 0.21
C ASP A 30 18.35 12.85 -1.12
N ILE A 31 19.19 13.23 -2.10
CA ILE A 31 19.08 12.69 -3.47
C ILE A 31 19.37 11.19 -3.50
N LYS A 32 20.35 10.72 -2.70
CA LYS A 32 20.71 9.30 -2.65
C LYS A 32 19.59 8.48 -2.03
N ASP A 33 18.99 8.98 -0.95
CA ASP A 33 17.87 8.34 -0.29
C ASP A 33 16.62 8.32 -1.19
N SER A 34 16.32 9.44 -1.87
CA SER A 34 15.20 9.52 -2.81
C SER A 34 15.36 8.60 -4.02
N LEU A 35 16.61 8.46 -4.53
CA LEU A 35 16.91 7.50 -5.59
C LEU A 35 16.73 6.06 -5.11
N ALA A 36 17.21 5.74 -3.91
CA ALA A 36 17.01 4.42 -3.30
C ALA A 36 15.51 4.11 -3.13
N ASN A 37 14.70 5.07 -2.69
CA ASN A 37 13.25 4.94 -2.57
C ASN A 37 12.60 4.59 -3.92
N THR A 38 13.02 5.30 -4.98
CA THR A 38 12.48 5.08 -6.34
C THR A 38 12.88 3.70 -6.88
N VAL A 39 14.14 3.30 -6.71
CA VAL A 39 14.62 1.97 -7.14
C VAL A 39 13.88 0.87 -6.38
N LEU A 40 13.70 1.01 -5.06
CA LEU A 40 12.93 0.06 -4.26
C LEU A 40 11.48 -0.04 -4.73
N ALA A 41 10.84 1.08 -5.09
CA ALA A 41 9.48 1.05 -5.64
C ALA A 41 9.39 0.22 -6.92
N LEU A 42 10.29 0.44 -7.86
CA LEU A 42 10.32 -0.29 -9.15
C LEU A 42 10.54 -1.80 -8.93
N LEU A 43 11.47 -2.15 -8.05
CA LEU A 43 11.74 -3.55 -7.71
C LEU A 43 10.55 -4.18 -6.97
N HIS A 44 9.91 -3.43 -6.07
CA HIS A 44 8.73 -3.89 -5.33
C HIS A 44 7.55 -4.17 -6.27
N GLN A 45 7.27 -3.32 -7.24
CA GLN A 45 6.25 -3.57 -8.26
C GLN A 45 6.48 -4.90 -9.00
N GLY A 46 7.74 -5.18 -9.36
CA GLY A 46 8.09 -6.47 -9.98
C GLY A 46 7.89 -7.66 -9.03
N ALA A 47 8.27 -7.52 -7.76
CA ALA A 47 8.08 -8.56 -6.75
C ALA A 47 6.60 -8.82 -6.49
N ASP A 48 5.77 -7.78 -6.40
CA ASP A 48 4.33 -7.90 -6.20
C ASP A 48 3.64 -8.54 -7.41
N ALA A 49 4.03 -8.18 -8.63
CA ALA A 49 3.50 -8.80 -9.85
C ALA A 49 3.76 -10.31 -9.88
N ILE A 50 4.99 -10.73 -9.55
CA ILE A 50 5.35 -12.15 -9.46
C ILE A 50 4.56 -12.84 -8.34
N ALA A 51 4.49 -12.21 -7.17
CA ALA A 51 3.76 -12.75 -6.02
C ALA A 51 2.27 -12.92 -6.34
N LEU A 52 1.65 -11.92 -6.95
CA LEU A 52 0.24 -11.97 -7.34
C LEU A 52 -0.01 -13.10 -8.34
N LEU A 53 0.85 -13.24 -9.35
CA LEU A 53 0.77 -14.34 -10.33
C LEU A 53 0.80 -15.72 -9.64
N LEU A 54 1.67 -15.89 -8.64
CA LEU A 54 1.82 -17.17 -7.93
C LEU A 54 0.69 -17.42 -6.91
N LEU A 55 0.15 -16.36 -6.31
CA LEU A 55 -0.90 -16.46 -5.28
C LEU A 55 -2.31 -16.53 -5.87
N MET A 56 -2.56 -15.98 -7.05
CA MET A 56 -3.91 -15.93 -7.64
C MET A 56 -4.63 -17.29 -7.71
N PRO A 57 -3.98 -18.42 -8.07
CA PRO A 57 -4.66 -19.71 -8.04
C PRO A 57 -5.17 -20.10 -6.64
N LEU A 58 -4.35 -19.86 -5.59
CA LEU A 58 -4.73 -20.10 -4.21
C LEU A 58 -5.87 -19.17 -3.77
N LEU A 59 -5.81 -17.89 -4.11
CA LEU A 59 -6.81 -16.90 -3.72
C LEU A 59 -8.14 -17.15 -4.41
N ASN A 60 -8.13 -17.56 -5.68
CA ASN A 60 -9.34 -17.96 -6.40
C ASN A 60 -9.95 -19.23 -5.81
N TRP A 61 -9.13 -20.21 -5.45
CA TRP A 61 -9.59 -21.41 -4.76
C TRP A 61 -10.23 -21.05 -3.40
N LEU A 62 -9.65 -20.14 -2.62
CA LEU A 62 -10.24 -19.66 -1.36
C LEU A 62 -11.55 -18.90 -1.61
N TYR A 63 -11.65 -18.14 -2.69
CA TYR A 63 -12.86 -17.43 -3.06
C TYR A 63 -14.04 -18.36 -3.35
N ASP A 64 -13.80 -19.61 -3.78
CA ASP A 64 -14.87 -20.62 -3.95
C ASP A 64 -15.57 -20.97 -2.62
N TYR A 65 -14.92 -20.72 -1.48
CA TYR A 65 -15.48 -20.91 -0.12
C TYR A 65 -16.03 -19.63 0.50
N ARG A 66 -16.29 -18.59 -0.29
CA ARG A 66 -16.81 -17.32 0.18
C ARG A 66 -18.18 -17.46 0.86
N LEU A 67 -18.42 -16.59 1.83
CA LEU A 67 -19.67 -16.57 2.61
C LEU A 67 -20.82 -15.89 1.86
N PHE A 68 -20.50 -14.88 1.03
CA PHE A 68 -21.49 -14.07 0.30
C PHE A 68 -21.06 -13.87 -1.15
N ASP A 69 -22.02 -13.67 -2.03
CA ASP A 69 -21.80 -13.20 -3.40
C ASP A 69 -21.92 -11.67 -3.42
N ILE A 70 -20.80 -10.97 -3.38
CA ILE A 70 -20.77 -9.51 -3.34
C ILE A 70 -20.58 -8.98 -4.75
N GLU A 71 -21.63 -8.36 -5.30
CA GLU A 71 -21.54 -7.68 -6.58
C GLU A 71 -20.73 -6.37 -6.47
N VAL A 72 -19.96 -6.07 -7.53
CA VAL A 72 -19.18 -4.84 -7.62
C VAL A 72 -20.12 -3.65 -7.82
N SER A 73 -20.17 -2.77 -6.83
CA SER A 73 -20.94 -1.54 -6.82
C SER A 73 -20.17 -0.43 -6.11
N VAL A 74 -20.61 0.81 -6.23
CA VAL A 74 -20.00 1.93 -5.50
C VAL A 74 -20.02 1.69 -3.99
N LEU A 75 -21.12 1.14 -3.46
CA LEU A 75 -21.26 0.86 -2.04
C LEU A 75 -20.35 -0.29 -1.59
N SER A 76 -20.28 -1.38 -2.35
CA SER A 76 -19.39 -2.51 -2.02
C SER A 76 -17.92 -2.13 -2.09
N ILE A 77 -17.51 -1.30 -3.05
CA ILE A 77 -16.13 -0.77 -3.14
C ILE A 77 -15.83 0.18 -1.98
N ALA A 78 -16.75 1.08 -1.61
CA ALA A 78 -16.57 1.95 -0.45
C ALA A 78 -16.42 1.12 0.85
N PHE A 79 -17.24 0.10 1.03
CA PHE A 79 -17.13 -0.82 2.17
C PHE A 79 -15.82 -1.62 2.13
N ALA A 80 -15.42 -2.13 0.96
CA ALA A 80 -14.15 -2.82 0.78
C ALA A 80 -12.96 -1.92 1.14
N PHE A 81 -12.99 -0.63 0.77
CA PHE A 81 -11.94 0.33 1.10
C PHE A 81 -11.82 0.55 2.62
N LEU A 82 -12.94 0.74 3.31
CA LEU A 82 -12.95 0.89 4.77
C LEU A 82 -12.49 -0.39 5.49
N LEU A 83 -12.95 -1.56 5.02
CA LEU A 83 -12.53 -2.83 5.58
C LEU A 83 -11.03 -3.09 5.35
N GLN A 84 -10.55 -2.75 4.15
CA GLN A 84 -9.13 -2.88 3.83
C GLN A 84 -8.27 -1.95 4.69
N ASP A 85 -8.70 -0.71 4.92
CA ASP A 85 -7.99 0.24 5.78
C ASP A 85 -7.92 -0.27 7.23
N PHE A 86 -9.01 -0.83 7.73
CA PHE A 86 -9.05 -1.50 9.04
C PHE A 86 -8.08 -2.70 9.10
N LEU A 87 -8.06 -3.56 8.09
CA LEU A 87 -7.15 -4.71 8.03
C LEU A 87 -5.69 -4.26 7.87
N TYR A 88 -5.45 -3.20 7.13
CA TYR A 88 -4.13 -2.58 7.00
C TYR A 88 -3.61 -2.06 8.34
N TYR A 89 -4.46 -1.44 9.17
CA TYR A 89 -4.08 -1.05 10.51
C TYR A 89 -3.55 -2.26 11.32
N TRP A 90 -4.23 -3.40 11.26
CA TRP A 90 -3.78 -4.61 11.95
C TRP A 90 -2.50 -5.20 11.36
N PHE A 91 -2.37 -5.21 10.04
CA PHE A 91 -1.12 -5.59 9.38
C PHE A 91 0.03 -4.69 9.83
N HIS A 92 -0.15 -3.37 9.77
CA HIS A 92 0.88 -2.39 10.14
C HIS A 92 1.26 -2.53 11.62
N LYS A 93 0.27 -2.63 12.52
CA LYS A 93 0.49 -2.87 13.94
C LYS A 93 1.25 -4.17 14.18
N ALA A 94 0.85 -5.28 13.55
CA ALA A 94 1.55 -6.55 13.64
C ALA A 94 2.99 -6.44 13.13
N SER A 95 3.22 -5.67 12.07
CA SER A 95 4.54 -5.44 11.50
C SER A 95 5.50 -4.72 12.47
N HIS A 96 4.96 -3.95 13.41
CA HIS A 96 5.76 -3.34 14.48
C HIS A 96 5.97 -4.22 15.72
N HIS A 97 5.23 -5.33 15.87
CA HIS A 97 5.27 -6.17 17.08
C HIS A 97 5.79 -7.58 16.82
N ILE A 98 5.71 -8.08 15.59
CA ILE A 98 6.13 -9.45 15.22
C ILE A 98 7.45 -9.36 14.46
N HIS A 99 8.52 -9.93 14.99
CA HIS A 99 9.88 -9.86 14.44
C HIS A 99 9.96 -10.26 12.95
N TRP A 100 9.22 -11.29 12.55
CA TRP A 100 9.18 -11.74 11.15
C TRP A 100 8.62 -10.67 10.21
N LEU A 101 7.51 -10.05 10.60
CA LEU A 101 6.90 -8.97 9.80
C LEU A 101 7.75 -7.69 9.89
N TRP A 102 8.35 -7.41 11.04
CA TRP A 102 9.26 -6.27 11.21
C TRP A 102 10.49 -6.40 10.31
N ALA A 103 11.05 -7.60 10.14
CA ALA A 103 12.20 -7.82 9.25
C ALA A 103 11.92 -7.36 7.81
N ALA A 104 10.67 -7.48 7.34
CA ALA A 104 10.25 -6.90 6.07
C ALA A 104 9.96 -5.39 6.20
N HIS A 105 9.25 -4.98 7.26
CA HIS A 105 8.71 -3.63 7.41
C HIS A 105 9.78 -2.57 7.76
N VAL A 106 10.87 -2.95 8.41
CA VAL A 106 11.97 -2.04 8.78
C VAL A 106 12.58 -1.31 7.57
N VAL A 107 12.51 -1.89 6.38
CA VAL A 107 12.94 -1.25 5.13
C VAL A 107 12.19 0.05 4.91
N HIS A 108 10.88 0.07 5.15
CA HIS A 108 10.04 1.26 5.04
C HIS A 108 10.49 2.35 6.03
N HIS A 109 10.87 1.98 7.23
CA HIS A 109 11.33 2.91 8.27
C HIS A 109 12.83 3.26 8.20
N SER A 110 13.56 2.80 7.18
CA SER A 110 15.02 3.01 7.10
C SER A 110 15.43 4.34 6.44
N SER A 111 14.49 5.14 5.91
CA SER A 111 14.79 6.48 5.41
C SER A 111 15.10 7.43 6.57
N THR A 112 16.13 8.26 6.39
CA THR A 112 16.50 9.33 7.33
C THR A 112 15.76 10.64 7.08
N LYS A 113 15.03 10.73 5.98
CA LYS A 113 14.25 11.89 5.56
C LYS A 113 12.79 11.47 5.33
N MET A 114 11.86 12.32 5.74
CA MET A 114 10.45 12.12 5.48
C MET A 114 9.97 13.12 4.45
N ASN A 115 9.60 12.62 3.28
CA ASN A 115 9.09 13.38 2.14
C ASN A 115 8.28 12.42 1.25
N PHE A 116 7.60 12.91 0.22
CA PHE A 116 6.77 12.06 -0.62
C PHE A 116 7.48 10.86 -1.25
N THR A 117 8.81 10.93 -1.51
CA THR A 117 9.53 9.74 -2.01
C THR A 117 9.63 8.63 -0.98
N THR A 118 9.47 8.92 0.32
CA THR A 118 9.49 7.89 1.38
C THR A 118 8.32 6.93 1.24
N ALA A 119 7.19 7.37 0.68
CA ALA A 119 6.06 6.49 0.37
C ALA A 119 6.44 5.36 -0.60
N PHE A 120 7.42 5.61 -1.47
CA PHE A 120 7.93 4.64 -2.44
C PHE A 120 8.85 3.57 -1.83
N ARG A 121 9.30 3.76 -0.58
CA ARG A 121 10.20 2.85 0.10
C ARG A 121 9.44 1.64 0.62
N GLN A 122 9.24 0.67 -0.24
CA GLN A 122 8.52 -0.57 0.06
C GLN A 122 9.47 -1.77 0.08
N SER A 123 9.15 -2.77 0.88
CA SER A 123 9.97 -3.97 1.02
C SER A 123 9.63 -5.02 -0.03
N LEU A 124 10.65 -5.54 -0.72
CA LEU A 124 10.52 -6.69 -1.61
C LEU A 124 10.09 -7.97 -0.88
N MET A 125 10.22 -8.00 0.44
CA MET A 125 9.94 -9.17 1.26
C MET A 125 8.49 -9.24 1.74
N TYR A 126 7.64 -8.26 1.49
CA TYR A 126 6.24 -8.28 1.93
C TYR A 126 5.46 -9.51 1.45
N PRO A 127 5.57 -9.95 0.18
CA PRO A 127 4.89 -11.17 -0.26
C PRO A 127 5.35 -12.41 0.52
N VAL A 128 6.67 -12.55 0.74
CA VAL A 128 7.27 -13.67 1.48
C VAL A 128 6.95 -13.59 2.97
N ALA A 129 6.88 -12.39 3.54
CA ALA A 129 6.50 -12.17 4.93
C ALA A 129 5.04 -12.51 5.22
N GLY A 130 4.20 -12.64 4.19
CA GLY A 130 2.81 -13.05 4.33
C GLY A 130 1.84 -11.87 4.54
N MET A 131 2.18 -10.67 4.05
CA MET A 131 1.28 -9.52 4.08
C MET A 131 -0.12 -9.84 3.53
N TRP A 132 -0.19 -10.61 2.45
CA TRP A 132 -1.43 -10.98 1.78
C TRP A 132 -2.40 -11.79 2.66
N VAL A 133 -1.91 -12.43 3.73
CA VAL A 133 -2.75 -13.19 4.67
C VAL A 133 -3.76 -12.27 5.36
N PHE A 134 -3.41 -11.00 5.58
CA PHE A 134 -4.30 -10.01 6.19
C PHE A 134 -5.50 -9.65 5.30
N TRP A 135 -5.41 -9.90 4.00
CA TRP A 135 -6.50 -9.64 3.04
C TRP A 135 -7.44 -10.84 2.83
N LEU A 136 -7.07 -12.04 3.33
CA LEU A 136 -7.90 -13.23 3.21
C LEU A 136 -9.32 -13.07 3.77
N PRO A 137 -9.55 -12.35 4.89
CA PRO A 137 -10.91 -12.12 5.38
C PRO A 137 -11.81 -11.45 4.34
N MET A 138 -11.30 -10.54 3.52
CA MET A 138 -12.08 -9.89 2.46
C MET A 138 -12.51 -10.89 1.40
N ILE A 139 -11.61 -11.78 0.98
CA ILE A 139 -11.87 -12.83 -0.03
C ILE A 139 -12.92 -13.81 0.51
N LEU A 140 -12.75 -14.24 1.76
CA LEU A 140 -13.69 -15.19 2.40
C LEU A 140 -15.07 -14.57 2.66
N ILE A 141 -15.15 -13.26 2.92
CA ILE A 141 -16.44 -12.56 3.02
C ILE A 141 -17.16 -12.57 1.66
N GLY A 142 -16.43 -12.44 0.54
CA GLY A 142 -17.04 -12.52 -0.80
C GLY A 142 -16.55 -11.47 -1.79
N PHE A 143 -15.48 -10.73 -1.47
CA PHE A 143 -14.85 -9.86 -2.45
C PHE A 143 -13.93 -10.66 -3.37
N GLU A 144 -14.10 -10.48 -4.68
CA GLU A 144 -13.23 -11.10 -5.67
C GLU A 144 -11.76 -10.71 -5.44
N PRO A 145 -10.79 -11.65 -5.54
CA PRO A 145 -9.37 -11.35 -5.29
C PRO A 145 -8.84 -10.14 -6.05
N LEU A 146 -9.19 -9.99 -7.32
CA LEU A 146 -8.76 -8.83 -8.12
C LEU A 146 -9.33 -7.52 -7.57
N THR A 147 -10.56 -7.52 -7.08
CA THR A 147 -11.19 -6.35 -6.43
C THR A 147 -10.45 -6.02 -5.13
N VAL A 148 -10.11 -7.01 -4.31
CA VAL A 148 -9.34 -6.80 -3.07
C VAL A 148 -8.00 -6.12 -3.36
N PHE A 149 -7.21 -6.63 -4.29
CA PHE A 149 -5.92 -6.02 -4.62
C PHE A 149 -6.06 -4.65 -5.30
N SER A 150 -7.14 -4.41 -6.05
CA SER A 150 -7.44 -3.07 -6.58
C SER A 150 -7.71 -2.07 -5.46
N VAL A 151 -8.43 -2.47 -4.43
CA VAL A 151 -8.70 -1.64 -3.25
C VAL A 151 -7.44 -1.42 -2.41
N VAL A 152 -6.57 -2.45 -2.27
CA VAL A 152 -5.24 -2.30 -1.65
C VAL A 152 -4.41 -1.25 -2.39
N ALA A 153 -4.37 -1.28 -3.72
CA ALA A 153 -3.64 -0.29 -4.51
C ALA A 153 -4.20 1.14 -4.33
N LEU A 154 -5.53 1.29 -4.25
CA LEU A 154 -6.16 2.58 -3.96
C LEU A 154 -5.82 3.09 -2.56
N ASN A 155 -5.78 2.21 -1.57
CA ASN A 155 -5.39 2.59 -0.20
C ASN A 155 -3.90 2.98 -0.14
N LEU A 156 -3.01 2.27 -0.82
CA LEU A 156 -1.61 2.67 -0.95
C LEU A 156 -1.46 4.04 -1.62
N ALA A 157 -2.26 4.33 -2.64
CA ALA A 157 -2.30 5.64 -3.27
C ALA A 157 -2.76 6.75 -2.30
N TYR A 158 -3.75 6.47 -1.45
CA TYR A 158 -4.18 7.37 -0.38
C TYR A 158 -3.05 7.59 0.65
N GLN A 159 -2.38 6.52 1.06
CA GLN A 159 -1.28 6.58 2.04
C GLN A 159 -0.05 7.35 1.54
N PHE A 160 0.11 7.56 0.24
CA PHE A 160 1.17 8.42 -0.29
C PHE A 160 1.16 9.80 0.37
N PHE A 161 -0.02 10.38 0.59
CA PHE A 161 -0.17 11.74 1.10
C PHE A 161 0.15 11.91 2.60
N VAL A 162 0.31 10.82 3.36
CA VAL A 162 0.75 10.90 4.76
C VAL A 162 2.29 10.90 4.90
N HIS A 163 3.03 10.69 3.81
CA HIS A 163 4.49 10.64 3.83
C HIS A 163 5.12 12.00 3.51
N THR A 164 4.75 13.04 4.26
CA THR A 164 5.35 14.37 4.10
C THR A 164 5.41 15.13 5.42
N GLN A 165 6.38 16.05 5.54
CA GLN A 165 6.49 16.98 6.67
C GLN A 165 5.91 18.37 6.38
N ILE A 166 5.37 18.59 5.18
CA ILE A 166 4.84 19.92 4.81
C ILE A 166 3.44 20.17 5.33
N VAL A 167 2.69 19.13 5.68
CA VAL A 167 1.38 19.25 6.30
C VAL A 167 1.57 19.61 7.76
N GLY A 168 1.12 20.82 8.15
CA GLY A 168 1.12 21.25 9.53
C GLY A 168 -0.02 20.62 10.34
N LYS A 169 -0.32 21.20 11.49
CA LYS A 169 -1.42 20.74 12.35
C LYS A 169 -2.75 20.88 11.63
N LEU A 170 -3.49 19.78 11.51
CA LEU A 170 -4.83 19.73 10.93
C LEU A 170 -5.93 20.01 11.95
N GLY A 171 -5.56 20.38 13.18
CA GLY A 171 -6.45 20.82 14.25
C GLY A 171 -7.46 19.75 14.66
N TRP A 172 -8.71 19.94 14.33
CA TRP A 172 -9.79 19.03 14.69
C TRP A 172 -9.63 17.62 14.13
N PHE A 173 -9.12 17.48 12.90
CA PHE A 173 -8.89 16.18 12.25
C PHE A 173 -7.86 15.28 12.96
N GLU A 174 -7.00 15.84 13.80
CA GLU A 174 -6.01 15.06 14.56
C GLU A 174 -6.58 14.45 15.85
N LYS A 175 -7.86 14.71 16.14
CA LYS A 175 -8.52 14.24 17.37
C LYS A 175 -9.41 13.02 17.15
N VAL A 176 -9.45 12.49 15.93
CA VAL A 176 -10.29 11.36 15.54
C VAL A 176 -9.48 10.07 15.60
#